data_307721f5d404d1c544375472c0f275b9
#
_entry.id   307721f5d404d1c544375472c0f275b9
#
_cell.length_a   1.000
_cell.length_b   1.000
_cell.length_c   1.000
_cell.angle_alpha   90.00
_cell.angle_beta   90.00
_cell.angle_gamma   90.00
#
_symmetry.space_group_name_H-M   'P 1'
#
loop_
_entity.id
_entity.type
_entity.pdbx_description
1 polymer ?
#
loop_
_entity_poly.entity_id
_entity_poly.type
_entity_poly.pdbx_seq_one_letter_code
_entity_poly.pdbx_strand_id
1 'polypeptide(L)'
;MNESIKNMIERRSVRGYKSDMIPKEDLDLILEAGTYAATGMGMQSPVIVAVSDKDTRDQLSKMNAAVMGTDTDPFYGAPVVLVVLADKNRPTCVYDGSLVMGNLMNAAASLGIGSCWIHRAKEVFASEEGKALLKKWGVEGDYEGIGHCVLGYPARDVPKAKPRKENYVYYVD
;
A
#
# COMPACT_ATOMS: atom_id res chain seq x y z
N MET A 1 14.96 12.55 -19.55
CA MET A 1 14.31 12.27 -18.23
C MET A 1 14.93 10.97 -17.73
N ASN A 2 15.36 10.90 -16.47
CA ASN A 2 15.91 9.64 -15.96
C ASN A 2 14.79 8.64 -15.62
N GLU A 3 15.15 7.35 -15.49
CA GLU A 3 14.17 6.27 -15.31
C GLU A 3 13.36 6.43 -14.01
N SER A 4 13.94 6.94 -12.93
CA SER A 4 13.20 7.14 -11.65
C SER A 4 12.07 8.16 -11.80
N ILE A 5 12.33 9.30 -12.46
CA ILE A 5 11.30 10.32 -12.71
C ILE A 5 10.24 9.78 -13.67
N LYS A 6 10.65 9.07 -14.71
CA LYS A 6 9.74 8.44 -15.67
C LYS A 6 8.79 7.46 -14.96
N ASN A 7 9.33 6.59 -14.11
CA ASN A 7 8.55 5.65 -13.31
C ASN A 7 7.48 6.34 -12.45
N MET A 8 7.85 7.41 -11.75
CA MET A 8 6.90 8.20 -10.93
C MET A 8 5.77 8.82 -11.77
N ILE A 9 6.09 9.28 -12.99
CA ILE A 9 5.12 9.88 -13.91
C ILE A 9 4.21 8.83 -14.54
N GLU A 10 4.73 7.66 -14.87
CA GLU A 10 4.02 6.60 -15.59
C GLU A 10 3.25 5.63 -14.68
N ARG A 11 3.66 5.47 -13.42
CA ARG A 11 2.96 4.61 -12.45
C ARG A 11 1.47 4.96 -12.34
N ARG A 12 0.63 3.92 -12.34
CA ARG A 12 -0.83 4.04 -12.18
C ARG A 12 -1.35 3.06 -11.13
N SER A 13 -2.50 3.40 -10.56
CA SER A 13 -3.25 2.46 -9.72
C SER A 13 -3.95 1.42 -10.59
N VAL A 14 -3.60 0.16 -10.37
CA VAL A 14 -4.19 -1.00 -11.04
C VAL A 14 -5.39 -1.49 -10.25
N ARG A 15 -6.50 -1.78 -10.94
CA ARG A 15 -7.76 -2.23 -10.34
C ARG A 15 -8.31 -3.44 -11.10
N GLY A 16 -7.55 -4.51 -11.10
CA GLY A 16 -7.84 -5.80 -11.72
C GLY A 16 -6.54 -6.56 -11.91
N TYR A 17 -6.41 -7.71 -11.26
CA TYR A 17 -5.17 -8.46 -11.19
C TYR A 17 -5.36 -9.90 -11.68
N LYS A 18 -4.28 -10.47 -12.21
CA LYS A 18 -4.15 -11.91 -12.43
C LYS A 18 -3.93 -12.61 -11.09
N SER A 19 -4.21 -13.91 -11.04
CA SER A 19 -3.98 -14.74 -9.85
C SER A 19 -2.53 -15.16 -9.64
N ASP A 20 -1.67 -14.86 -10.62
CA ASP A 20 -0.25 -15.24 -10.58
C ASP A 20 0.45 -14.52 -9.42
N MET A 21 1.15 -15.29 -8.59
CA MET A 21 1.94 -14.74 -7.50
C MET A 21 3.16 -14.00 -8.06
N ILE A 22 3.54 -12.91 -7.40
CA ILE A 22 4.80 -12.23 -7.70
C ILE A 22 5.97 -13.02 -7.10
N PRO A 23 7.15 -13.04 -7.74
CA PRO A 23 8.34 -13.69 -7.20
C PRO A 23 8.72 -13.09 -5.84
N LYS A 24 9.25 -13.96 -4.96
CA LYS A 24 9.66 -13.52 -3.62
C LYS A 24 10.75 -12.47 -3.68
N GLU A 25 11.67 -12.58 -4.62
CA GLU A 25 12.76 -11.63 -4.84
C GLU A 25 12.23 -10.23 -5.17
N ASP A 26 11.22 -10.14 -6.03
CA ASP A 26 10.58 -8.86 -6.38
C ASP A 26 9.81 -8.29 -5.19
N LEU A 27 9.12 -9.14 -4.43
CA LEU A 27 8.44 -8.73 -3.20
C LEU A 27 9.44 -8.18 -2.17
N ASP A 28 10.56 -8.85 -1.97
CA ASP A 28 11.60 -8.43 -1.04
C ASP A 28 12.19 -7.06 -1.44
N LEU A 29 12.44 -6.82 -2.73
CA LEU A 29 12.90 -5.52 -3.24
C LEU A 29 11.88 -4.40 -3.01
N ILE A 30 10.58 -4.69 -3.22
CA ILE A 30 9.50 -3.75 -2.96
C ILE A 30 9.46 -3.39 -1.46
N LEU A 31 9.54 -4.40 -0.59
CA LEU A 31 9.52 -4.22 0.86
C LEU A 31 10.73 -3.41 1.31
N GLU A 32 11.94 -3.75 0.82
CA GLU A 32 13.15 -3.00 1.12
C GLU A 32 12.99 -1.53 0.74
N ALA A 33 12.56 -1.22 -0.47
CA ALA A 33 12.32 0.16 -0.92
C ALA A 33 11.32 0.90 -0.02
N GLY A 34 10.30 0.21 0.49
CA GLY A 34 9.35 0.74 1.46
C GLY A 34 10.02 1.20 2.75
N THR A 35 10.97 0.43 3.27
CA THR A 35 11.68 0.74 4.52
C THR A 35 12.60 1.97 4.43
N TYR A 36 12.97 2.38 3.22
CA TYR A 36 13.78 3.58 2.98
C TYR A 36 12.98 4.87 2.77
N ALA A 37 11.66 4.84 2.99
CA ALA A 37 10.86 6.06 2.96
C ALA A 37 11.30 7.03 4.06
N ALA A 38 11.27 8.31 3.78
CA ALA A 38 11.58 9.33 4.78
C ALA A 38 10.55 9.28 5.92
N THR A 39 11.02 9.45 7.15
CA THR A 39 10.18 9.52 8.35
C THR A 39 10.54 10.72 9.20
N GLY A 40 9.59 11.22 9.97
CA GLY A 40 9.83 12.34 10.88
C GLY A 40 11.02 12.06 11.81
N MET A 41 12.04 12.92 11.76
CA MET A 41 13.30 12.78 12.53
C MET A 41 14.05 11.44 12.31
N GLY A 42 13.77 10.71 11.23
CA GLY A 42 14.37 9.41 10.98
C GLY A 42 13.92 8.30 11.94
N MET A 43 12.76 8.46 12.58
CA MET A 43 12.32 7.57 13.67
C MET A 43 11.75 6.23 13.19
N GLN A 44 11.60 6.02 11.88
CA GLN A 44 11.17 4.75 11.28
C GLN A 44 9.89 4.18 11.94
N SER A 45 8.91 5.05 12.16
CA SER A 45 7.66 4.72 12.85
C SER A 45 6.74 3.71 12.12
N PRO A 46 6.78 3.60 10.78
CA PRO A 46 5.95 2.63 10.08
C PRO A 46 6.46 1.20 10.19
N VAL A 47 5.51 0.25 10.11
CA VAL A 47 5.78 -1.18 9.90
C VAL A 47 4.97 -1.68 8.71
N ILE A 48 5.48 -2.71 8.03
CA ILE A 48 4.86 -3.32 6.87
C ILE A 48 4.60 -4.79 7.18
N VAL A 49 3.35 -5.24 7.03
CA VAL A 49 3.01 -6.66 7.11
C VAL A 49 2.72 -7.15 5.70
N ALA A 50 3.54 -8.09 5.22
CA ALA A 50 3.35 -8.70 3.90
C ALA A 50 2.44 -9.92 4.00
N VAL A 51 1.31 -9.90 3.31
CA VAL A 51 0.31 -10.96 3.29
C VAL A 51 0.25 -11.57 1.89
N SER A 52 0.74 -12.79 1.76
CA SER A 52 0.65 -13.63 0.56
C SER A 52 -0.20 -14.89 0.80
N ASP A 53 -0.57 -15.16 2.05
CA ASP A 53 -1.52 -16.21 2.38
C ASP A 53 -2.92 -15.83 1.94
N LYS A 54 -3.53 -16.71 1.11
CA LYS A 54 -4.82 -16.44 0.48
C LYS A 54 -5.94 -16.24 1.49
N ASP A 55 -5.99 -17.05 2.54
CA ASP A 55 -7.09 -17.01 3.51
C ASP A 55 -7.02 -15.71 4.33
N THR A 56 -5.84 -15.30 4.75
CA THR A 56 -5.60 -14.02 5.43
C THR A 56 -5.90 -12.83 4.51
N ARG A 57 -5.48 -12.90 3.23
CA ARG A 57 -5.80 -11.89 2.23
C ARG A 57 -7.31 -11.73 2.05
N ASP A 58 -8.04 -12.83 1.95
CA ASP A 58 -9.49 -12.83 1.77
C ASP A 58 -10.22 -12.34 3.04
N GLN A 59 -9.69 -12.66 4.22
CA GLN A 59 -10.17 -12.10 5.50
C GLN A 59 -10.02 -10.57 5.51
N LEU A 60 -8.85 -10.04 5.19
CA LEU A 60 -8.61 -8.59 5.10
C LEU A 60 -9.51 -7.91 4.08
N SER A 61 -9.75 -8.56 2.94
CA SER A 61 -10.67 -8.05 1.93
C SER A 61 -12.09 -7.92 2.47
N LYS A 62 -12.60 -8.94 3.15
CA LYS A 62 -13.93 -8.93 3.79
C LYS A 62 -14.05 -7.85 4.85
N MET A 63 -13.04 -7.70 5.70
CA MET A 63 -13.00 -6.64 6.73
C MET A 63 -13.04 -5.25 6.09
N ASN A 64 -12.26 -5.03 5.03
CA ASN A 64 -12.23 -3.76 4.30
C ASN A 64 -13.55 -3.50 3.57
N ALA A 65 -14.16 -4.52 2.97
CA ALA A 65 -15.46 -4.46 2.31
C ALA A 65 -16.59 -4.12 3.31
N ALA A 66 -16.55 -4.72 4.51
CA ALA A 66 -17.50 -4.42 5.58
C ALA A 66 -17.46 -2.94 6.00
N VAL A 67 -16.27 -2.37 6.16
CA VAL A 67 -16.11 -0.91 6.42
C VAL A 67 -16.66 -0.07 5.27
N MET A 68 -16.53 -0.55 4.03
CA MET A 68 -17.04 0.13 2.84
C MET A 68 -18.58 -0.02 2.68
N GLY A 69 -19.18 -0.99 3.36
CA GLY A 69 -20.62 -1.31 3.19
C GLY A 69 -20.91 -2.03 1.87
N THR A 70 -20.03 -2.94 1.45
CA THR A 70 -20.17 -3.70 0.18
C THR A 70 -19.73 -5.15 0.36
N ASP A 71 -20.19 -6.03 -0.54
CA ASP A 71 -19.76 -7.43 -0.63
C ASP A 71 -18.71 -7.66 -1.74
N THR A 72 -18.30 -6.60 -2.46
CA THR A 72 -17.29 -6.71 -3.51
C THR A 72 -15.88 -6.81 -2.92
N ASP A 73 -14.94 -7.42 -3.65
CA ASP A 73 -13.53 -7.44 -3.26
C ASP A 73 -12.86 -6.08 -3.51
N PRO A 74 -12.58 -5.25 -2.47
CA PRO A 74 -11.93 -3.97 -2.66
C PRO A 74 -10.44 -4.09 -3.02
N PHE A 75 -9.88 -5.32 -2.99
CA PHE A 75 -8.50 -5.60 -3.39
C PHE A 75 -8.38 -6.02 -4.86
N TYR A 76 -9.50 -6.03 -5.61
CA TYR A 76 -9.54 -6.26 -7.06
C TYR A 76 -8.90 -7.57 -7.53
N GLY A 77 -8.91 -8.61 -6.71
CA GLY A 77 -8.31 -9.91 -7.01
C GLY A 77 -6.79 -9.95 -6.87
N ALA A 78 -6.15 -8.91 -6.33
CA ALA A 78 -4.71 -8.91 -6.10
C ALA A 78 -4.28 -10.05 -5.16
N PRO A 79 -3.24 -10.84 -5.51
CA PRO A 79 -2.82 -11.98 -4.70
C PRO A 79 -2.00 -11.60 -3.47
N VAL A 80 -1.38 -10.42 -3.45
CA VAL A 80 -0.54 -9.95 -2.34
C VAL A 80 -1.07 -8.62 -1.79
N VAL A 81 -1.04 -8.50 -0.47
CA VAL A 81 -1.43 -7.27 0.24
C VAL A 81 -0.33 -6.88 1.22
N LEU A 82 0.19 -5.68 1.09
CA LEU A 82 1.08 -5.09 2.09
C LEU A 82 0.26 -4.16 2.97
N VAL A 83 0.14 -4.52 4.25
CA VAL A 83 -0.50 -3.66 5.25
C VAL A 83 0.54 -2.69 5.78
N VAL A 84 0.32 -1.41 5.60
CA VAL A 84 1.16 -0.36 6.17
C VAL A 84 0.48 0.21 7.41
N LEU A 85 1.20 0.15 8.52
CA LEU A 85 0.79 0.67 9.82
C LEU A 85 1.85 1.70 10.27
N ALA A 86 1.48 2.62 11.17
CA ALA A 86 2.45 3.54 11.76
C ALA A 86 2.13 3.80 13.25
N ASP A 87 3.16 3.98 14.06
CA ASP A 87 3.07 4.20 15.51
C ASP A 87 2.31 5.50 15.81
N LYS A 88 1.16 5.42 16.46
CA LYS A 88 0.29 6.53 16.84
C LYS A 88 0.96 7.54 17.79
N ASN A 89 2.00 7.12 18.51
CA ASN A 89 2.73 8.01 19.40
C ASN A 89 3.59 9.02 18.64
N ARG A 90 3.68 8.91 17.31
CA ARG A 90 4.40 9.85 16.45
C ARG A 90 3.44 10.82 15.78
N PRO A 91 3.64 12.14 15.93
CA PRO A 91 2.75 13.14 15.30
C PRO A 91 2.80 13.08 13.77
N THR A 92 3.83 12.49 13.20
CA THR A 92 4.02 12.32 11.75
C THR A 92 3.55 10.95 11.24
N CYS A 93 2.95 10.09 12.07
CA CYS A 93 2.67 8.70 11.75
C CYS A 93 1.94 8.51 10.41
N VAL A 94 0.90 9.29 10.14
CA VAL A 94 0.13 9.22 8.88
C VAL A 94 0.98 9.63 7.68
N TYR A 95 1.80 10.67 7.83
CA TYR A 95 2.69 11.15 6.76
C TYR A 95 3.80 10.13 6.48
N ASP A 96 4.44 9.60 7.53
CA ASP A 96 5.48 8.60 7.44
C ASP A 96 4.97 7.34 6.70
N GLY A 97 3.83 6.80 7.14
CA GLY A 97 3.21 5.65 6.49
C GLY A 97 2.76 5.94 5.06
N SER A 98 2.33 7.17 4.75
CA SER A 98 1.97 7.58 3.39
C SER A 98 3.19 7.61 2.46
N LEU A 99 4.35 8.02 2.95
CA LEU A 99 5.60 7.96 2.19
C LEU A 99 6.03 6.52 1.93
N VAL A 100 5.88 5.62 2.92
CA VAL A 100 6.10 4.17 2.73
C VAL A 100 5.20 3.64 1.61
N MET A 101 3.89 3.94 1.63
CA MET A 101 2.97 3.55 0.56
C MET A 101 3.43 4.05 -0.81
N GLY A 102 3.92 5.29 -0.89
CA GLY A 102 4.48 5.87 -2.12
C GLY A 102 5.68 5.09 -2.64
N ASN A 103 6.64 4.76 -1.76
CA ASN A 103 7.82 3.99 -2.11
C ASN A 103 7.46 2.58 -2.60
N LEU A 104 6.59 1.86 -1.87
CA LEU A 104 6.12 0.52 -2.25
C LEU A 104 5.51 0.52 -3.66
N MET A 105 4.62 1.48 -3.95
CA MET A 105 3.96 1.57 -5.26
C MET A 105 4.93 1.95 -6.39
N ASN A 106 5.93 2.80 -6.12
CA ASN A 106 6.95 3.17 -7.11
C ASN A 106 7.91 2.01 -7.39
N ALA A 107 8.32 1.28 -6.35
CA ALA A 107 9.16 0.09 -6.50
C ALA A 107 8.43 -1.00 -7.29
N ALA A 108 7.16 -1.28 -6.96
CA ALA A 108 6.35 -2.23 -7.72
C ALA A 108 6.28 -1.86 -9.21
N ALA A 109 6.02 -0.59 -9.51
CA ALA A 109 5.93 -0.11 -10.89
C ALA A 109 7.26 -0.29 -11.65
N SER A 110 8.41 -0.05 -11.01
CA SER A 110 9.73 -0.23 -11.65
C SER A 110 10.03 -1.68 -12.01
N LEU A 111 9.38 -2.63 -11.34
CA LEU A 111 9.47 -4.07 -11.59
C LEU A 111 8.34 -4.60 -12.51
N GLY A 112 7.52 -3.71 -13.08
CA GLY A 112 6.38 -4.11 -13.92
C GLY A 112 5.21 -4.71 -13.13
N ILE A 113 5.21 -4.58 -11.81
CA ILE A 113 4.16 -5.07 -10.91
C ILE A 113 3.13 -3.96 -10.69
N GLY A 114 1.86 -4.29 -10.89
CA GLY A 114 0.75 -3.40 -10.61
C GLY A 114 0.51 -3.22 -9.12
N SER A 115 0.14 -2.01 -8.72
CA SER A 115 -0.18 -1.69 -7.33
C SER A 115 -1.36 -0.72 -7.22
N CYS A 116 -2.02 -0.74 -6.06
CA CYS A 116 -3.05 0.24 -5.73
C CYS A 116 -3.08 0.46 -4.21
N TRP A 117 -3.21 1.71 -3.79
CA TRP A 117 -3.53 2.04 -2.40
C TRP A 117 -5.02 1.81 -2.15
N ILE A 118 -5.34 0.88 -1.26
CA ILE A 118 -6.71 0.68 -0.77
C ILE A 118 -6.82 1.32 0.61
N HIS A 119 -7.79 2.20 0.74
CA HIS A 119 -8.06 2.93 1.97
C HIS A 119 -8.69 2.05 3.06
N ARG A 120 -9.09 2.62 4.19
CA ARG A 120 -9.82 1.97 5.30
C ARG A 120 -8.98 1.03 6.19
N ALA A 121 -7.65 1.00 6.05
CA ALA A 121 -6.80 0.25 6.98
C ALA A 121 -6.95 0.77 8.40
N LYS A 122 -7.21 2.07 8.59
CA LYS A 122 -7.46 2.70 9.89
C LYS A 122 -8.62 2.02 10.61
N GLU A 123 -9.77 1.95 9.97
CA GLU A 123 -10.98 1.37 10.51
C GLU A 123 -10.83 -0.16 10.72
N VAL A 124 -10.21 -0.85 9.74
CA VAL A 124 -9.93 -2.28 9.83
C VAL A 124 -9.11 -2.60 11.07
N PHE A 125 -7.98 -1.92 11.29
CA PHE A 125 -7.10 -2.22 12.42
C PHE A 125 -7.47 -1.52 13.74
N ALA A 126 -8.46 -0.63 13.72
CA ALA A 126 -9.11 -0.14 14.93
C ALA A 126 -10.16 -1.14 15.48
N SER A 127 -10.67 -2.06 14.66
CA SER A 127 -11.63 -3.08 15.07
C SER A 127 -10.99 -4.14 15.98
N GLU A 128 -11.82 -4.85 16.75
CA GLU A 128 -11.33 -5.95 17.61
C GLU A 128 -10.73 -7.09 16.76
N GLU A 129 -11.31 -7.39 15.59
CA GLU A 129 -10.78 -8.39 14.68
C GLU A 129 -9.40 -7.97 14.12
N GLY A 130 -9.25 -6.70 13.73
CA GLY A 130 -7.98 -6.15 13.25
C GLY A 130 -6.89 -6.19 14.34
N LYS A 131 -7.22 -5.81 15.56
CA LYS A 131 -6.30 -5.92 16.73
C LYS A 131 -5.89 -7.37 17.00
N ALA A 132 -6.83 -8.31 16.87
CA ALA A 132 -6.54 -9.74 17.03
C ALA A 132 -5.58 -10.25 15.96
N LEU A 133 -5.71 -9.77 14.70
CA LEU A 133 -4.77 -10.07 13.61
C LEU A 133 -3.36 -9.53 13.92
N LEU A 134 -3.23 -8.27 14.36
CA LEU A 134 -1.94 -7.69 14.73
C LEU A 134 -1.25 -8.52 15.81
N LYS A 135 -1.99 -8.90 16.85
CA LYS A 135 -1.48 -9.78 17.93
C LYS A 135 -1.04 -11.13 17.39
N LYS A 136 -1.85 -11.77 16.52
CA LYS A 136 -1.52 -13.06 15.88
C LYS A 136 -0.23 -12.96 15.04
N TRP A 137 0.03 -11.82 14.40
CA TRP A 137 1.22 -11.57 13.58
C TRP A 137 2.43 -11.13 14.40
N GLY A 138 2.30 -10.98 15.73
CA GLY A 138 3.38 -10.51 16.59
C GLY A 138 3.70 -9.02 16.42
N VAL A 139 2.78 -8.24 15.88
CA VAL A 139 2.93 -6.78 15.76
C VAL A 139 2.50 -6.15 17.08
N GLU A 140 3.49 -5.80 17.89
CA GLU A 140 3.30 -5.21 19.21
C GLU A 140 3.42 -3.69 19.13
N GLY A 141 2.52 -2.97 19.80
CA GLY A 141 2.47 -1.50 19.86
C GLY A 141 1.10 -0.92 19.54
N ASP A 142 0.99 0.39 19.61
CA ASP A 142 -0.25 1.11 19.27
C ASP A 142 -0.11 1.73 17.87
N TYR A 143 -0.59 1.00 16.88
CA TYR A 143 -0.48 1.38 15.47
C TYR A 143 -1.80 1.87 14.89
N GLU A 144 -1.70 2.86 14.01
CA GLU A 144 -2.78 3.26 13.09
C GLU A 144 -2.57 2.58 11.73
N GLY A 145 -3.63 2.01 11.17
CA GLY A 145 -3.61 1.52 9.79
C GLY A 145 -3.55 2.69 8.80
N ILE A 146 -2.54 2.69 7.92
CA ILE A 146 -2.34 3.75 6.91
C ILE A 146 -2.97 3.35 5.58
N GLY A 147 -2.75 2.12 5.15
CA GLY A 147 -3.31 1.63 3.90
C GLY A 147 -2.98 0.17 3.64
N HIS A 148 -3.70 -0.41 2.68
CA HIS A 148 -3.37 -1.68 2.08
C HIS A 148 -2.78 -1.41 0.70
N CYS A 149 -1.50 -1.72 0.48
CA CYS A 149 -0.89 -1.69 -0.84
C CYS A 149 -1.10 -3.07 -1.48
N VAL A 150 -2.06 -3.18 -2.39
CA VAL A 150 -2.29 -4.43 -3.11
C VAL A 150 -1.34 -4.53 -4.29
N LEU A 151 -0.82 -5.75 -4.54
CA LEU A 151 0.18 -6.03 -5.56
C LEU A 151 -0.21 -7.24 -6.40
N GLY A 152 0.17 -7.21 -7.67
CA GLY A 152 0.01 -8.32 -8.61
C GLY A 152 0.20 -7.87 -10.06
N TYR A 153 0.14 -8.83 -10.99
CA TYR A 153 0.22 -8.52 -12.41
C TYR A 153 -1.12 -7.98 -12.92
N PRO A 154 -1.13 -6.87 -13.70
CA PRO A 154 -2.36 -6.33 -14.25
C PRO A 154 -3.10 -7.36 -15.13
N ALA A 155 -4.42 -7.50 -14.92
CA ALA A 155 -5.27 -8.36 -15.75
C ALA A 155 -5.73 -7.68 -17.05
N ARG A 156 -5.52 -6.37 -17.16
CA ARG A 156 -5.91 -5.54 -18.32
C ARG A 156 -4.95 -4.35 -18.46
N ASP A 157 -5.07 -3.62 -19.54
CA ASP A 157 -4.25 -2.43 -19.78
C ASP A 157 -4.34 -1.43 -18.65
N VAL A 158 -3.19 -0.87 -18.28
CA VAL A 158 -3.10 0.16 -17.27
C VAL A 158 -3.66 1.47 -17.81
N PRO A 159 -4.52 2.19 -17.07
CA PRO A 159 -5.15 3.41 -17.58
C PRO A 159 -4.12 4.51 -17.85
N LYS A 160 -4.36 5.31 -18.89
CA LYS A 160 -3.55 6.49 -19.16
C LYS A 160 -3.67 7.55 -18.07
N ALA A 161 -2.63 8.34 -17.89
CA ALA A 161 -2.67 9.48 -16.98
C ALA A 161 -3.75 10.48 -17.41
N LYS A 162 -4.54 10.96 -16.46
CA LYS A 162 -5.38 12.14 -16.71
C LYS A 162 -4.49 13.39 -16.86
N PRO A 163 -4.91 14.41 -17.62
CA PRO A 163 -4.23 15.70 -17.61
C PRO A 163 -4.07 16.22 -16.18
N ARG A 164 -2.98 16.91 -15.94
CA ARG A 164 -2.79 17.60 -14.64
C ARG A 164 -3.69 18.82 -14.62
N LYS A 165 -4.23 19.15 -13.43
CA LYS A 165 -5.03 20.36 -13.26
C LYS A 165 -4.17 21.59 -13.50
N GLU A 166 -4.77 22.66 -13.97
CA GLU A 166 -4.18 23.99 -13.97
C GLU A 166 -3.84 24.43 -12.54
N ASN A 167 -2.87 25.28 -12.38
CA ASN A 167 -2.45 25.82 -11.09
C ASN A 167 -2.11 24.73 -10.04
N TYR A 168 -1.46 23.64 -10.49
CA TYR A 168 -0.94 22.61 -9.59
C TYR A 168 0.34 23.06 -8.88
N VAL A 169 1.12 23.92 -9.56
CA VAL A 169 2.40 24.48 -9.07
C VAL A 169 2.33 25.99 -9.16
N TYR A 170 2.78 26.69 -8.14
CA TYR A 170 2.95 28.12 -8.10
C TYR A 170 4.43 28.43 -7.96
N TYR A 171 4.95 29.35 -8.79
CA TYR A 171 6.31 29.86 -8.68
C TYR A 171 6.24 31.22 -7.98
N VAL A 172 7.12 31.41 -7.01
CA VAL A 172 7.32 32.70 -6.33
C VAL A 172 8.79 33.02 -6.48
N ASP A 173 9.09 34.03 -7.33
CA ASP A 173 10.45 34.49 -7.68
C ASP A 173 10.85 35.70 -6.84
#